data_207beb8442efa3455a7810f0f0972004
#
_entry.id   207beb8442efa3455a7810f0f0972004
#
_cell.length_a   1.000
_cell.length_b   1.000
_cell.length_c   1.000
_cell.angle_alpha   90.00
_cell.angle_beta   90.00
_cell.angle_gamma   90.00
#
_symmetry.space_group_name_H-M   'P 1'
#
loop_
_entity.id
_entity.type
_entity.pdbx_description
1 polymer ?
#
loop_
_entity_poly.entity_id
_entity_poly.type
_entity_poly.pdbx_seq_one_letter_code
_entity_poly.pdbx_strand_id
1 'polypeptide(L)'
;MPKFAPVDEQLAYVKKGSVEIIREPELRSKLEKSLASGTPLRVKAGFDPTAPDLHLGHTVLMRKLKHFQDLGHTVIFLIGDFTGMIGDPTGRSATRPALSADELMRNAKTYMEQVYKILSPRTTEVRFNNEWFEKMKSADWIKLAAKTTVSQMLEREDFHKRFQDEKPIALHELLYPLAQGYDSVMLKADVELGGTDQKFNLLVGRELQRAYGQESQVVLTMPILEGLDGVQKMSKSYGNAIGIKEPPLEMYGKLMSISDEMMWRYYELLTDVQMSEIEQMKRDAHPMQAKKDLAARIVKDFHSAEASVKAAEDWAKQFQKNEAPAAAEEVSVPAEAVTVESQDLASSNGSCAIRLDKLLKEAGFVSSRTEGERKIKEVAVAVEGQTVTAPIVSVPANKGFLVRVGKRVKRVRLV
;
A
#
# COMPACT_ATOMS: atom_id res chain seq x y z
N MET A 1 -25.85 -0.10 -24.64
CA MET A 1 -25.92 -0.88 -23.40
C MET A 1 -24.55 -1.49 -23.16
N PRO A 2 -24.03 -1.53 -21.96
CA PRO A 2 -22.77 -2.23 -21.70
C PRO A 2 -22.95 -3.70 -22.10
N LYS A 3 -21.99 -4.25 -22.83
CA LYS A 3 -21.98 -5.65 -23.20
C LYS A 3 -21.28 -6.42 -22.09
N PHE A 4 -22.03 -6.92 -21.13
CA PHE A 4 -21.48 -7.73 -20.05
C PHE A 4 -20.94 -9.06 -20.58
N ALA A 5 -19.86 -9.55 -19.99
CA ALA A 5 -19.35 -10.90 -20.22
C ALA A 5 -20.34 -11.96 -19.68
N PRO A 6 -20.26 -13.21 -20.13
CA PRO A 6 -21.03 -14.32 -19.55
C PRO A 6 -20.82 -14.43 -18.03
N VAL A 7 -21.86 -14.84 -17.29
CA VAL A 7 -21.83 -14.85 -15.80
C VAL A 7 -20.68 -15.70 -15.25
N ASP A 8 -20.39 -16.85 -15.86
CA ASP A 8 -19.29 -17.72 -15.39
C ASP A 8 -17.91 -17.06 -15.58
N GLU A 9 -17.71 -16.32 -16.66
CA GLU A 9 -16.49 -15.55 -16.88
C GLU A 9 -16.36 -14.42 -15.86
N GLN A 10 -17.45 -13.71 -15.59
CA GLN A 10 -17.47 -12.67 -14.55
C GLN A 10 -17.12 -13.26 -13.19
N LEU A 11 -17.75 -14.37 -12.79
CA LEU A 11 -17.46 -15.04 -11.52
C LEU A 11 -16.01 -15.50 -11.43
N ALA A 12 -15.48 -16.12 -12.48
CA ALA A 12 -14.08 -16.56 -12.51
C ALA A 12 -13.13 -15.38 -12.31
N TYR A 13 -13.40 -14.24 -12.96
CA TYR A 13 -12.56 -13.05 -12.86
C TYR A 13 -12.63 -12.41 -11.47
N VAL A 14 -13.80 -12.26 -10.87
CA VAL A 14 -13.94 -11.66 -9.54
C VAL A 14 -13.46 -12.58 -8.41
N LYS A 15 -13.39 -13.90 -8.63
CA LYS A 15 -12.82 -14.87 -7.68
C LYS A 15 -11.31 -14.78 -7.54
N LYS A 16 -10.59 -14.30 -8.56
CA LYS A 16 -9.12 -14.20 -8.51
C LYS A 16 -8.68 -13.44 -7.26
N GLY A 17 -7.86 -14.06 -6.41
CA GLY A 17 -7.30 -13.46 -5.20
C GLY A 17 -8.31 -13.12 -4.10
N SER A 18 -9.59 -13.49 -4.23
CA SER A 18 -10.58 -13.35 -3.16
C SER A 18 -10.40 -14.44 -2.11
N VAL A 19 -10.56 -14.09 -0.84
CA VAL A 19 -10.56 -15.09 0.25
C VAL A 19 -11.90 -15.75 0.36
N GLU A 20 -12.96 -14.95 0.35
CA GLU A 20 -14.32 -15.44 0.53
C GLU A 20 -15.34 -14.57 -0.23
N ILE A 21 -16.31 -15.19 -0.84
CA ILE A 21 -17.52 -14.54 -1.36
C ILE A 21 -18.69 -15.04 -0.53
N ILE A 22 -19.17 -14.21 0.38
CA ILE A 22 -20.27 -14.58 1.25
C ILE A 22 -21.56 -14.52 0.44
N ARG A 23 -22.23 -15.68 0.33
CA ARG A 23 -23.40 -15.88 -0.51
C ARG A 23 -23.09 -15.81 -2.01
N GLU A 24 -22.10 -16.56 -2.47
CA GLU A 24 -21.78 -16.65 -3.90
C GLU A 24 -23.00 -16.94 -4.80
N PRO A 25 -23.99 -17.80 -4.44
CA PRO A 25 -25.20 -17.95 -5.24
C PRO A 25 -26.02 -16.66 -5.39
N GLU A 26 -25.99 -15.77 -4.39
CA GLU A 26 -26.63 -14.44 -4.50
C GLU A 26 -25.87 -13.54 -5.48
N LEU A 27 -24.53 -13.61 -5.52
CA LEU A 27 -23.73 -12.90 -6.52
C LEU A 27 -24.07 -13.37 -7.93
N ARG A 28 -24.15 -14.70 -8.16
CA ARG A 28 -24.57 -15.26 -9.44
C ARG A 28 -25.92 -14.72 -9.86
N SER A 29 -26.91 -14.77 -8.98
CA SER A 29 -28.25 -14.25 -9.26
C SER A 29 -28.27 -12.76 -9.59
N LYS A 30 -27.49 -11.94 -8.88
CA LYS A 30 -27.34 -10.51 -9.17
C LYS A 30 -26.68 -10.27 -10.54
N LEU A 31 -25.67 -11.06 -10.90
CA LEU A 31 -25.01 -10.97 -12.22
C LEU A 31 -25.97 -11.39 -13.35
N GLU A 32 -26.76 -12.43 -13.16
CA GLU A 32 -27.80 -12.87 -14.10
C GLU A 32 -28.86 -11.78 -14.30
N LYS A 33 -29.37 -11.19 -13.23
CA LYS A 33 -30.31 -10.05 -13.30
C LYS A 33 -29.69 -8.84 -14.02
N SER A 34 -28.42 -8.54 -13.72
CA SER A 34 -27.68 -7.44 -14.35
C SER A 34 -27.50 -7.68 -15.85
N LEU A 35 -27.12 -8.90 -16.26
CA LEU A 35 -26.99 -9.28 -17.66
C LEU A 35 -28.32 -9.18 -18.40
N ALA A 36 -29.40 -9.68 -17.80
CA ALA A 36 -30.73 -9.68 -18.40
C ALA A 36 -31.32 -8.27 -18.55
N SER A 37 -31.12 -7.40 -17.54
CA SER A 37 -31.67 -6.04 -17.53
C SER A 37 -30.79 -5.00 -18.24
N GLY A 38 -29.51 -5.33 -18.43
CA GLY A 38 -28.50 -4.35 -18.89
C GLY A 38 -28.13 -3.31 -17.82
N THR A 39 -28.54 -3.53 -16.54
CA THR A 39 -28.27 -2.59 -15.45
C THR A 39 -27.02 -3.03 -14.69
N PRO A 40 -25.98 -2.18 -14.59
CA PRO A 40 -24.77 -2.49 -13.85
C PRO A 40 -25.03 -2.72 -12.35
N LEU A 41 -24.32 -3.66 -11.73
CA LEU A 41 -24.26 -3.77 -10.28
C LEU A 41 -23.54 -2.55 -9.69
N ARG A 42 -23.94 -2.17 -8.47
CA ARG A 42 -23.30 -1.13 -7.66
C ARG A 42 -22.32 -1.77 -6.67
N VAL A 43 -21.04 -1.63 -6.94
CA VAL A 43 -19.96 -2.29 -6.19
C VAL A 43 -19.19 -1.24 -5.41
N LYS A 44 -19.20 -1.32 -4.07
CA LYS A 44 -18.53 -0.33 -3.23
C LYS A 44 -17.33 -0.91 -2.47
N ALA A 45 -16.38 -0.03 -2.16
CA ALA A 45 -15.41 -0.21 -1.09
C ALA A 45 -15.20 1.12 -0.36
N GLY A 46 -15.15 1.09 0.96
CA GLY A 46 -14.94 2.24 1.82
C GLY A 46 -13.46 2.39 2.22
N PHE A 47 -13.00 3.64 2.29
CA PHE A 47 -11.65 4.00 2.68
C PHE A 47 -11.67 5.22 3.59
N ASP A 48 -11.27 5.06 4.84
CA ASP A 48 -11.06 6.18 5.75
C ASP A 48 -9.73 6.87 5.42
N PRO A 49 -9.72 8.18 5.12
CA PRO A 49 -8.53 8.91 4.71
C PRO A 49 -7.63 9.24 5.89
N THR A 50 -7.12 8.20 6.57
CA THR A 50 -6.36 8.33 7.83
C THR A 50 -4.89 8.71 7.64
N ALA A 51 -4.39 8.73 6.41
CA ALA A 51 -3.04 9.16 6.04
C ALA A 51 -3.06 9.70 4.60
N PRO A 52 -2.18 10.64 4.22
CA PRO A 52 -2.27 11.31 2.91
C PRO A 52 -1.92 10.41 1.72
N ASP A 53 -1.15 9.34 1.92
CA ASP A 53 -0.67 8.50 0.82
C ASP A 53 -1.07 7.04 0.99
N LEU A 54 -1.42 6.44 -0.14
CA LEU A 54 -1.73 5.04 -0.26
C LEU A 54 -0.45 4.20 -0.45
N HIS A 55 -0.51 2.93 -0.08
CA HIS A 55 0.51 1.92 -0.35
C HIS A 55 -0.09 0.71 -1.06
N LEU A 56 0.73 -0.21 -1.56
CA LEU A 56 0.27 -1.36 -2.35
C LEU A 56 -0.79 -2.22 -1.62
N GLY A 57 -0.80 -2.26 -0.29
CA GLY A 57 -1.85 -2.95 0.47
C GLY A 57 -3.26 -2.42 0.20
N HIS A 58 -3.43 -1.11 0.06
CA HIS A 58 -4.73 -0.51 -0.30
C HIS A 58 -5.13 -0.85 -1.75
N THR A 59 -4.15 -1.02 -2.62
CA THR A 59 -4.42 -1.27 -4.04
C THR A 59 -4.99 -2.65 -4.33
N VAL A 60 -4.91 -3.58 -3.38
CA VAL A 60 -5.57 -4.91 -3.48
C VAL A 60 -7.08 -4.74 -3.66
N LEU A 61 -7.72 -3.93 -2.81
CA LEU A 61 -9.16 -3.63 -2.93
C LEU A 61 -9.46 -2.80 -4.19
N MET A 62 -8.62 -1.84 -4.53
CA MET A 62 -8.81 -1.02 -5.74
C MET A 62 -8.73 -1.86 -7.01
N ARG A 63 -7.81 -2.82 -7.08
CA ARG A 63 -7.74 -3.76 -8.21
C ARG A 63 -8.96 -4.68 -8.26
N LYS A 64 -9.49 -5.07 -7.12
CA LYS A 64 -10.76 -5.82 -7.10
C LYS A 64 -11.94 -4.97 -7.59
N LEU A 65 -12.02 -3.69 -7.20
CA LEU A 65 -12.98 -2.76 -7.80
C LEU A 65 -12.78 -2.67 -9.32
N LYS A 66 -11.52 -2.58 -9.78
CA LYS A 66 -11.21 -2.56 -11.21
C LYS A 66 -11.72 -3.80 -11.94
N HIS A 67 -11.63 -4.99 -11.36
CA HIS A 67 -12.21 -6.19 -11.98
C HIS A 67 -13.70 -6.01 -12.26
N PHE A 68 -14.48 -5.48 -11.34
CA PHE A 68 -15.90 -5.18 -11.58
C PHE A 68 -16.09 -4.05 -12.60
N GLN A 69 -15.23 -3.04 -12.59
CA GLN A 69 -15.27 -1.94 -13.55
C GLN A 69 -15.00 -2.42 -14.99
N ASP A 70 -14.02 -3.32 -15.17
CA ASP A 70 -13.67 -3.91 -16.46
C ASP A 70 -14.81 -4.80 -17.00
N LEU A 71 -15.59 -5.40 -16.11
CA LEU A 71 -16.79 -6.16 -16.44
C LEU A 71 -18.03 -5.28 -16.73
N GLY A 72 -17.89 -3.94 -16.66
CA GLY A 72 -18.95 -2.99 -16.98
C GLY A 72 -19.86 -2.61 -15.81
N HIS A 73 -19.51 -2.99 -14.58
CA HIS A 73 -20.26 -2.60 -13.38
C HIS A 73 -19.87 -1.20 -12.88
N THR A 74 -20.76 -0.57 -12.14
CA THR A 74 -20.51 0.73 -11.49
C THR A 74 -19.73 0.52 -10.22
N VAL A 75 -18.52 1.08 -10.14
CA VAL A 75 -17.73 1.04 -8.92
C VAL A 75 -17.85 2.33 -8.13
N ILE A 76 -18.00 2.19 -6.82
CA ILE A 76 -18.16 3.28 -5.87
C ILE A 76 -16.96 3.27 -4.94
N PHE A 77 -16.12 4.30 -5.08
CA PHE A 77 -15.04 4.59 -4.15
C PHE A 77 -15.57 5.50 -3.06
N LEU A 78 -15.86 4.93 -1.89
CA LEU A 78 -16.44 5.66 -0.78
C LEU A 78 -15.31 6.19 0.13
N ILE A 79 -15.29 7.50 0.31
CA ILE A 79 -14.40 8.16 1.27
C ILE A 79 -15.16 8.29 2.59
N GLY A 80 -14.60 7.67 3.63
CA GLY A 80 -15.10 7.71 4.98
C GLY A 80 -14.67 8.95 5.73
N ASP A 81 -15.13 10.13 5.31
CA ASP A 81 -14.80 11.39 5.97
C ASP A 81 -15.55 11.55 7.29
N PHE A 82 -16.74 10.96 7.42
CA PHE A 82 -17.46 10.87 8.70
C PHE A 82 -16.95 9.69 9.56
N THR A 83 -16.85 8.50 8.99
CA THR A 83 -16.36 7.31 9.73
C THR A 83 -14.93 7.48 10.20
N GLY A 84 -14.10 8.21 9.46
CA GLY A 84 -12.75 8.57 9.86
C GLY A 84 -12.68 9.43 11.14
N MET A 85 -13.73 10.20 11.45
CA MET A 85 -13.84 10.93 12.74
C MET A 85 -14.13 9.98 13.90
N ILE A 86 -14.89 8.91 13.67
CA ILE A 86 -15.10 7.86 14.67
C ILE A 86 -13.78 7.09 14.87
N GLY A 87 -13.13 6.73 13.77
CA GLY A 87 -11.93 5.91 13.71
C GLY A 87 -12.24 4.41 13.78
N ASP A 88 -11.77 3.67 12.78
CA ASP A 88 -11.95 2.22 12.72
C ASP A 88 -11.26 1.52 13.89
N PRO A 89 -12.00 0.83 14.78
CA PRO A 89 -11.42 0.09 15.89
C PRO A 89 -10.80 -1.26 15.47
N THR A 90 -10.94 -1.69 14.21
CA THR A 90 -10.50 -3.01 13.72
C THR A 90 -9.04 -3.32 14.03
N GLY A 91 -8.82 -4.44 14.75
CA GLY A 91 -7.49 -4.96 15.06
C GLY A 91 -6.69 -4.08 16.03
N ARG A 92 -7.34 -3.23 16.82
CA ARG A 92 -6.68 -2.34 17.77
C ARG A 92 -6.90 -2.76 19.22
N SER A 93 -5.87 -2.54 20.03
CA SER A 93 -5.90 -2.78 21.48
C SER A 93 -6.30 -1.55 22.30
N ALA A 94 -6.42 -0.37 21.66
CA ALA A 94 -6.76 0.89 22.30
C ALA A 94 -7.52 1.82 21.32
N THR A 95 -8.30 2.74 21.89
CA THR A 95 -9.03 3.78 21.14
C THR A 95 -8.08 4.67 20.35
N ARG A 96 -8.42 4.93 19.08
CA ARG A 96 -7.66 5.83 18.20
C ARG A 96 -8.00 7.30 18.50
N PRO A 97 -7.02 8.21 18.50
CA PRO A 97 -7.31 9.63 18.45
C PRO A 97 -8.13 9.97 17.19
N ALA A 98 -9.21 10.71 17.36
CA ALA A 98 -10.02 11.21 16.26
C ALA A 98 -9.22 12.21 15.40
N LEU A 99 -9.34 12.11 14.07
CA LEU A 99 -8.79 13.10 13.15
C LEU A 99 -9.79 14.26 13.00
N SER A 100 -9.28 15.46 12.78
CA SER A 100 -10.14 16.61 12.46
C SER A 100 -10.73 16.49 11.05
N ALA A 101 -11.88 17.10 10.81
CA ALA A 101 -12.52 17.13 9.49
C ALA A 101 -11.60 17.72 8.42
N ASP A 102 -10.81 18.76 8.76
CA ASP A 102 -9.84 19.35 7.84
C ASP A 102 -8.70 18.42 7.45
N GLU A 103 -8.20 17.62 8.38
CA GLU A 103 -7.18 16.60 8.08
C GLU A 103 -7.73 15.50 7.18
N LEU A 104 -8.94 15.02 7.48
CA LEU A 104 -9.64 14.03 6.65
C LEU A 104 -9.87 14.54 5.23
N MET A 105 -10.30 15.80 5.09
CA MET A 105 -10.54 16.39 3.77
C MET A 105 -9.25 16.59 2.99
N ARG A 106 -8.16 17.03 3.61
CA ARG A 106 -6.85 17.10 2.95
C ARG A 106 -6.37 15.74 2.46
N ASN A 107 -6.49 14.72 3.30
CA ASN A 107 -6.11 13.35 2.93
C ASN A 107 -7.02 12.78 1.83
N ALA A 108 -8.34 13.03 1.88
CA ALA A 108 -9.29 12.61 0.87
C ALA A 108 -8.93 13.11 -0.54
N LYS A 109 -8.50 14.38 -0.63
CA LYS A 109 -8.06 14.96 -1.91
C LYS A 109 -6.89 14.17 -2.52
N THR A 110 -5.92 13.78 -1.70
CA THR A 110 -4.78 12.98 -2.18
C THR A 110 -5.19 11.56 -2.56
N TYR A 111 -6.21 10.98 -1.90
CA TYR A 111 -6.74 9.66 -2.26
C TYR A 111 -7.36 9.66 -3.65
N MET A 112 -8.15 10.69 -3.99
CA MET A 112 -8.77 10.79 -5.32
C MET A 112 -7.74 10.81 -6.45
N GLU A 113 -6.63 11.55 -6.29
CA GLU A 113 -5.55 11.59 -7.27
C GLU A 113 -4.87 10.22 -7.44
N GLN A 114 -4.75 9.48 -6.35
CA GLN A 114 -4.07 8.17 -6.33
C GLN A 114 -4.97 7.05 -6.86
N VAL A 115 -6.25 7.09 -6.55
CA VAL A 115 -7.24 6.09 -6.99
C VAL A 115 -7.34 6.01 -8.50
N TYR A 116 -7.26 7.15 -9.19
CA TYR A 116 -7.33 7.22 -10.66
C TYR A 116 -6.08 6.69 -11.38
N LYS A 117 -5.06 6.26 -10.65
CA LYS A 117 -3.98 5.47 -11.24
C LYS A 117 -4.40 4.02 -11.52
N ILE A 118 -5.46 3.54 -10.89
CA ILE A 118 -5.98 2.17 -11.04
C ILE A 118 -7.38 2.17 -11.67
N LEU A 119 -8.29 3.00 -11.13
CA LEU A 119 -9.68 3.06 -11.57
C LEU A 119 -9.90 4.12 -12.65
N SER A 120 -10.77 3.82 -13.60
CA SER A 120 -11.18 4.79 -14.62
C SER A 120 -12.06 5.89 -14.01
N PRO A 121 -11.71 7.18 -14.14
CA PRO A 121 -12.54 8.26 -13.61
C PRO A 121 -13.91 8.38 -14.29
N ARG A 122 -14.10 7.76 -15.48
CA ARG A 122 -15.38 7.85 -16.24
C ARG A 122 -16.46 6.97 -15.65
N THR A 123 -16.09 5.88 -14.97
CA THR A 123 -17.00 4.84 -14.48
C THR A 123 -16.83 4.58 -12.96
N THR A 124 -16.12 5.48 -12.27
CA THR A 124 -15.98 5.46 -10.81
C THR A 124 -16.82 6.58 -10.20
N GLU A 125 -17.78 6.21 -9.36
CA GLU A 125 -18.47 7.15 -8.48
C GLU A 125 -17.61 7.37 -7.23
N VAL A 126 -17.13 8.58 -7.01
CA VAL A 126 -16.51 8.95 -5.72
C VAL A 126 -17.59 9.56 -4.84
N ARG A 127 -17.77 9.01 -3.65
CA ARG A 127 -18.78 9.44 -2.69
C ARG A 127 -18.14 9.71 -1.33
N PHE A 128 -18.75 10.58 -0.56
CA PHE A 128 -18.34 10.92 0.80
C PHE A 128 -19.46 10.55 1.76
N ASN A 129 -19.17 9.82 2.83
CA ASN A 129 -20.25 9.38 3.70
C ASN A 129 -20.82 10.52 4.57
N ASN A 130 -20.13 11.63 4.70
CA ASN A 130 -20.72 12.84 5.31
C ASN A 130 -21.92 13.38 4.50
N GLU A 131 -22.08 13.04 3.22
CA GLU A 131 -23.24 13.43 2.40
C GLU A 131 -24.59 13.08 3.04
N TRP A 132 -24.65 11.99 3.78
CA TRP A 132 -25.85 11.55 4.49
C TRP A 132 -25.76 11.71 5.99
N PHE A 133 -24.60 11.54 6.61
CA PHE A 133 -24.45 11.65 8.07
C PHE A 133 -24.65 13.08 8.58
N GLU A 134 -24.21 14.10 7.85
CA GLU A 134 -24.45 15.50 8.19
C GLU A 134 -25.94 15.86 8.24
N LYS A 135 -26.77 15.17 7.44
CA LYS A 135 -28.22 15.38 7.37
C LYS A 135 -28.98 14.61 8.43
N MET A 136 -28.38 13.61 9.09
CA MET A 136 -29.00 12.80 10.11
C MET A 136 -29.22 13.61 11.38
N LYS A 137 -30.46 13.55 11.89
CA LYS A 137 -30.85 14.10 13.18
C LYS A 137 -30.60 13.08 14.29
N SER A 138 -30.56 13.52 15.54
CA SER A 138 -30.40 12.63 16.70
C SER A 138 -31.42 11.48 16.71
N ALA A 139 -32.65 11.74 16.29
CA ALA A 139 -33.69 10.71 16.18
C ALA A 139 -33.34 9.61 15.14
N ASP A 140 -32.64 9.96 14.07
CA ASP A 140 -32.25 8.99 13.03
C ASP A 140 -31.11 8.11 13.52
N TRP A 141 -30.17 8.66 14.29
CA TRP A 141 -29.14 7.88 14.97
C TRP A 141 -29.73 6.90 15.98
N ILE A 142 -30.76 7.29 16.76
CA ILE A 142 -31.46 6.39 17.66
C ILE A 142 -32.12 5.26 16.88
N LYS A 143 -32.79 5.55 15.75
CA LYS A 143 -33.41 4.54 14.89
C LYS A 143 -32.37 3.57 14.29
N LEU A 144 -31.22 4.09 13.88
CA LEU A 144 -30.12 3.28 13.35
C LEU A 144 -29.54 2.39 14.46
N ALA A 145 -29.23 2.94 15.62
CA ALA A 145 -28.70 2.19 16.76
C ALA A 145 -29.68 1.10 17.26
N ALA A 146 -30.98 1.34 17.16
CA ALA A 146 -32.01 0.35 17.52
C ALA A 146 -32.08 -0.88 16.57
N LYS A 147 -31.32 -0.88 15.47
CA LYS A 147 -31.24 -2.02 14.54
C LYS A 147 -30.25 -3.10 14.98
N THR A 148 -29.50 -2.86 16.04
CA THR A 148 -28.53 -3.80 16.58
C THR A 148 -28.51 -3.79 18.10
N THR A 149 -27.82 -4.73 18.70
CA THR A 149 -27.65 -4.82 20.15
C THR A 149 -26.19 -4.75 20.54
N VAL A 150 -25.91 -4.37 21.79
CA VAL A 150 -24.54 -4.39 22.35
C VAL A 150 -23.94 -5.80 22.26
N SER A 151 -24.75 -6.84 22.55
CA SER A 151 -24.31 -8.23 22.46
C SER A 151 -23.80 -8.58 21.05
N GLN A 152 -24.54 -8.17 20.01
CA GLN A 152 -24.11 -8.38 18.62
C GLN A 152 -22.82 -7.62 18.29
N MET A 153 -22.64 -6.38 18.78
CA MET A 153 -21.40 -5.65 18.58
C MET A 153 -20.21 -6.31 19.27
N LEU A 154 -20.42 -6.93 20.45
CA LEU A 154 -19.39 -7.66 21.18
C LEU A 154 -19.03 -9.03 20.56
N GLU A 155 -19.75 -9.49 19.51
CA GLU A 155 -19.33 -10.66 18.71
C GLU A 155 -18.12 -10.35 17.82
N ARG A 156 -17.82 -9.09 17.59
CA ARG A 156 -16.63 -8.68 16.85
C ARG A 156 -15.38 -9.00 17.68
N GLU A 157 -14.42 -9.71 17.08
CA GLU A 157 -13.27 -10.33 17.77
C GLU A 157 -12.48 -9.36 18.64
N ASP A 158 -12.19 -8.15 18.14
CA ASP A 158 -11.42 -7.15 18.88
C ASP A 158 -12.21 -6.54 20.05
N PHE A 159 -13.52 -6.30 19.90
CA PHE A 159 -14.38 -5.89 21.01
C PHE A 159 -14.54 -7.00 22.03
N HIS A 160 -14.77 -8.23 21.59
CA HIS A 160 -14.87 -9.39 22.46
C HIS A 160 -13.62 -9.55 23.32
N LYS A 161 -12.45 -9.51 22.70
CA LYS A 161 -11.16 -9.61 23.40
C LYS A 161 -10.95 -8.46 24.37
N ARG A 162 -11.20 -7.21 23.98
CA ARG A 162 -11.07 -6.05 24.86
C ARG A 162 -12.04 -6.12 26.03
N PHE A 163 -13.25 -6.60 25.81
CA PHE A 163 -14.23 -6.80 26.86
C PHE A 163 -13.78 -7.87 27.87
N GLN A 164 -13.28 -9.01 27.38
CA GLN A 164 -12.73 -10.06 28.24
C GLN A 164 -11.47 -9.63 29.01
N ASP A 165 -10.62 -8.84 28.36
CA ASP A 165 -9.38 -8.29 28.96
C ASP A 165 -9.65 -7.07 29.89
N GLU A 166 -10.91 -6.72 30.16
CA GLU A 166 -11.33 -5.53 30.92
C GLU A 166 -10.74 -4.22 30.39
N LYS A 167 -10.42 -4.18 29.09
CA LYS A 167 -9.92 -2.98 28.42
C LYS A 167 -11.07 -2.06 28.01
N PRO A 168 -10.89 -0.73 28.11
CA PRO A 168 -11.96 0.21 27.79
C PRO A 168 -12.38 0.12 26.31
N ILE A 169 -13.71 0.14 26.08
CA ILE A 169 -14.33 0.27 24.76
C ILE A 169 -15.16 1.55 24.82
N ALA A 170 -14.81 2.55 24.00
CA ALA A 170 -15.55 3.80 23.98
C ALA A 170 -16.85 3.64 23.18
N LEU A 171 -17.94 4.29 23.63
CA LEU A 171 -19.27 4.14 23.02
C LEU A 171 -19.28 4.49 21.51
N HIS A 172 -18.51 5.50 21.09
CA HIS A 172 -18.45 5.86 19.67
C HIS A 172 -17.85 4.77 18.79
N GLU A 173 -16.95 3.93 19.33
CA GLU A 173 -16.37 2.79 18.59
C GLU A 173 -17.44 1.78 18.20
N LEU A 174 -18.48 1.60 19.03
CA LEU A 174 -19.61 0.69 18.71
C LEU A 174 -20.50 1.26 17.60
N LEU A 175 -20.42 2.56 17.30
CA LEU A 175 -21.16 3.17 16.19
C LEU A 175 -20.47 2.98 14.84
N TYR A 176 -19.16 2.67 14.82
CA TYR A 176 -18.41 2.53 13.57
C TYR A 176 -19.00 1.44 12.64
N PRO A 177 -19.26 0.20 13.08
CA PRO A 177 -19.87 -0.81 12.22
C PRO A 177 -21.25 -0.42 11.69
N LEU A 178 -22.02 0.33 12.50
CA LEU A 178 -23.33 0.84 12.09
C LEU A 178 -23.22 1.92 11.02
N ALA A 179 -22.28 2.85 11.17
CA ALA A 179 -22.04 3.89 10.19
C ALA A 179 -21.59 3.26 8.85
N GLN A 180 -20.59 2.38 8.87
CA GLN A 180 -20.14 1.67 7.66
C GLN A 180 -21.27 0.86 7.02
N GLY A 181 -22.08 0.17 7.82
CA GLY A 181 -23.21 -0.61 7.33
C GLY A 181 -24.32 0.27 6.74
N TYR A 182 -24.55 1.46 7.30
CA TYR A 182 -25.53 2.41 6.77
C TYR A 182 -25.10 3.02 5.43
N ASP A 183 -23.82 3.13 5.16
CA ASP A 183 -23.28 3.49 3.85
C ASP A 183 -23.83 2.58 2.75
N SER A 184 -23.94 1.26 3.02
CA SER A 184 -24.49 0.29 2.08
C SER A 184 -25.98 0.52 1.79
N VAL A 185 -26.73 0.94 2.81
CA VAL A 185 -28.14 1.32 2.66
C VAL A 185 -28.29 2.56 1.78
N MET A 186 -27.50 3.60 2.06
CA MET A 186 -27.56 4.86 1.31
C MET A 186 -27.09 4.72 -0.13
N LEU A 187 -26.08 3.91 -0.38
CA LEU A 187 -25.56 3.63 -1.71
C LEU A 187 -26.34 2.56 -2.47
N LYS A 188 -27.26 1.85 -1.81
CA LYS A 188 -27.96 0.69 -2.37
C LYS A 188 -26.96 -0.29 -3.02
N ALA A 189 -25.91 -0.63 -2.26
CA ALA A 189 -24.84 -1.44 -2.76
C ALA A 189 -25.31 -2.88 -3.06
N ASP A 190 -24.92 -3.42 -4.21
CA ASP A 190 -25.13 -4.82 -4.58
C ASP A 190 -24.01 -5.71 -4.10
N VAL A 191 -22.79 -5.16 -4.07
CA VAL A 191 -21.57 -5.85 -3.62
C VAL A 191 -20.76 -4.88 -2.78
N GLU A 192 -20.24 -5.36 -1.65
CA GLU A 192 -19.25 -4.62 -0.85
C GLU A 192 -17.95 -5.41 -0.74
N LEU A 193 -16.84 -4.70 -1.00
CA LEU A 193 -15.49 -5.24 -0.90
C LEU A 193 -14.81 -4.73 0.38
N GLY A 194 -14.08 -5.61 1.06
CA GLY A 194 -13.26 -5.23 2.21
C GLY A 194 -12.11 -6.21 2.46
N GLY A 195 -11.21 -5.86 3.36
CA GLY A 195 -10.22 -6.81 3.88
C GLY A 195 -10.90 -7.90 4.73
N THR A 196 -10.20 -9.01 4.96
CA THR A 196 -10.70 -10.07 5.85
C THR A 196 -10.98 -9.56 7.27
N ASP A 197 -10.23 -8.56 7.72
CA ASP A 197 -10.40 -7.88 9.00
C ASP A 197 -11.69 -7.03 9.09
N GLN A 198 -12.30 -6.68 7.94
CA GLN A 198 -13.52 -5.90 7.85
C GLN A 198 -14.80 -6.76 7.82
N LYS A 199 -14.67 -8.10 7.79
CA LYS A 199 -15.80 -9.04 7.57
C LYS A 199 -17.01 -8.73 8.45
N PHE A 200 -16.81 -8.47 9.73
CA PHE A 200 -17.89 -8.14 10.64
C PHE A 200 -18.67 -6.89 10.20
N ASN A 201 -17.97 -5.79 9.90
CA ASN A 201 -18.60 -4.54 9.48
C ASN A 201 -19.37 -4.70 8.16
N LEU A 202 -18.82 -5.47 7.22
CA LEU A 202 -19.45 -5.77 5.94
C LEU A 202 -20.77 -6.57 6.12
N LEU A 203 -20.80 -7.48 7.10
CA LEU A 203 -22.00 -8.24 7.45
C LEU A 203 -23.06 -7.37 8.11
N VAL A 204 -22.68 -6.41 8.94
CA VAL A 204 -23.61 -5.41 9.51
C VAL A 204 -24.31 -4.65 8.37
N GLY A 205 -23.60 -4.32 7.28
CA GLY A 205 -24.21 -3.71 6.08
C GLY A 205 -25.33 -4.55 5.48
N ARG A 206 -25.13 -5.87 5.36
CA ARG A 206 -26.16 -6.79 4.87
C ARG A 206 -27.41 -6.77 5.74
N GLU A 207 -27.23 -6.83 7.06
CA GLU A 207 -28.35 -6.85 8.01
C GLU A 207 -29.10 -5.52 8.02
N LEU A 208 -28.39 -4.40 7.95
CA LEU A 208 -29.00 -3.07 7.85
C LEU A 208 -29.80 -2.90 6.56
N GLN A 209 -29.28 -3.32 5.40
CA GLN A 209 -30.06 -3.29 4.15
C GLN A 209 -31.37 -4.04 4.30
N ARG A 210 -31.35 -5.25 4.88
CA ARG A 210 -32.56 -6.03 5.15
C ARG A 210 -33.53 -5.28 6.08
N ALA A 211 -33.00 -4.69 7.15
CA ALA A 211 -33.81 -3.93 8.11
C ALA A 211 -34.39 -2.63 7.53
N TYR A 212 -33.85 -2.14 6.40
CA TYR A 212 -34.36 -1.02 5.62
C TYR A 212 -35.14 -1.45 4.38
N GLY A 213 -35.50 -2.77 4.25
CA GLY A 213 -36.33 -3.29 3.16
C GLY A 213 -35.59 -3.39 1.81
N GLN A 214 -34.28 -3.43 1.81
CA GLN A 214 -33.45 -3.58 0.61
C GLN A 214 -32.98 -5.04 0.45
N GLU A 215 -32.68 -5.46 -0.79
CA GLU A 215 -31.96 -6.70 -1.05
C GLU A 215 -30.54 -6.58 -0.50
N SER A 216 -30.11 -7.58 0.28
CA SER A 216 -28.78 -7.55 0.91
C SER A 216 -27.66 -7.60 -0.13
N GLN A 217 -26.60 -6.84 0.11
CA GLN A 217 -25.37 -6.90 -0.68
C GLN A 217 -24.65 -8.23 -0.54
N VAL A 218 -23.90 -8.63 -1.55
CA VAL A 218 -22.90 -9.68 -1.44
C VAL A 218 -21.64 -9.09 -0.82
N VAL A 219 -21.01 -9.82 0.07
CA VAL A 219 -19.72 -9.42 0.69
C VAL A 219 -18.61 -10.23 0.05
N LEU A 220 -17.57 -9.55 -0.41
CA LEU A 220 -16.38 -10.17 -0.97
C LEU A 220 -15.17 -9.70 -0.16
N THR A 221 -14.44 -10.63 0.44
CA THR A 221 -13.26 -10.30 1.24
C THR A 221 -11.98 -10.58 0.48
N MET A 222 -11.04 -9.65 0.61
CA MET A 222 -9.68 -9.73 0.08
C MET A 222 -8.68 -10.00 1.21
N PRO A 223 -7.60 -10.72 0.93
CA PRO A 223 -6.56 -10.90 1.92
C PRO A 223 -5.86 -9.58 2.24
N ILE A 224 -5.35 -9.48 3.45
CA ILE A 224 -4.45 -8.41 3.84
C ILE A 224 -3.09 -8.69 3.20
N LEU A 225 -2.52 -7.69 2.53
CA LEU A 225 -1.21 -7.81 1.91
C LEU A 225 -0.12 -7.64 2.99
N GLU A 226 0.80 -8.59 3.04
CA GLU A 226 1.98 -8.51 3.89
C GLU A 226 2.95 -7.45 3.35
N GLY A 227 3.65 -6.76 4.29
CA GLY A 227 4.69 -5.80 3.96
C GLY A 227 6.02 -6.45 3.60
N LEU A 228 7.07 -5.63 3.46
CA LEU A 228 8.42 -6.08 3.08
C LEU A 228 9.04 -7.12 4.02
N ASP A 229 8.56 -7.21 5.26
CA ASP A 229 8.95 -8.20 6.26
C ASP A 229 8.35 -9.61 5.99
N GLY A 230 7.36 -9.72 5.13
CA GLY A 230 6.69 -10.97 4.78
C GLY A 230 5.82 -11.58 5.89
N VAL A 231 5.60 -10.87 6.98
CA VAL A 231 4.88 -11.37 8.16
C VAL A 231 3.73 -10.45 8.57
N GLN A 232 4.03 -9.17 8.77
CA GLN A 232 3.04 -8.22 9.22
C GLN A 232 2.31 -7.58 8.04
N LYS A 233 1.07 -7.16 8.27
CA LYS A 233 0.34 -6.39 7.28
C LYS A 233 1.15 -5.18 6.83
N MET A 234 1.09 -4.88 5.54
CA MET A 234 1.72 -3.69 4.99
C MET A 234 1.18 -2.43 5.67
N SER A 235 2.07 -1.66 6.28
CA SER A 235 1.72 -0.42 6.97
C SER A 235 2.92 0.53 7.02
N LYS A 236 2.66 1.83 6.85
CA LYS A 236 3.69 2.87 7.01
C LYS A 236 4.25 2.91 8.43
N SER A 237 3.40 2.70 9.43
CA SER A 237 3.82 2.71 10.85
C SER A 237 4.78 1.57 11.20
N TYR A 238 4.76 0.47 10.45
CA TYR A 238 5.71 -0.63 10.60
C TYR A 238 6.97 -0.48 9.75
N GLY A 239 7.04 0.57 8.90
CA GLY A 239 8.19 0.77 8.01
C GLY A 239 8.34 -0.29 6.91
N ASN A 240 7.33 -1.14 6.69
CA ASN A 240 7.32 -2.26 5.75
C ASN A 240 6.49 -2.00 4.49
N ALA A 241 6.07 -0.75 4.27
CA ALA A 241 5.19 -0.38 3.16
C ALA A 241 5.95 0.01 1.89
N ILE A 242 5.29 -0.22 0.74
CA ILE A 242 5.64 0.33 -0.56
C ILE A 242 4.56 1.35 -0.93
N GLY A 243 4.89 2.63 -0.90
CA GLY A 243 3.98 3.72 -1.25
C GLY A 243 3.81 3.84 -2.77
N ILE A 244 2.59 4.14 -3.24
CA ILE A 244 2.32 4.25 -4.68
C ILE A 244 2.83 5.56 -5.31
N LYS A 245 3.29 6.52 -4.49
CA LYS A 245 3.96 7.75 -4.91
C LYS A 245 5.48 7.70 -4.74
N GLU A 246 6.04 6.62 -4.23
CA GLU A 246 7.49 6.48 -4.09
C GLU A 246 8.19 6.60 -5.45
N PRO A 247 9.41 7.14 -5.49
CA PRO A 247 10.18 7.22 -6.73
C PRO A 247 10.29 5.84 -7.41
N PRO A 248 10.25 5.77 -8.76
CA PRO A 248 10.24 4.51 -9.51
C PRO A 248 11.35 3.54 -9.14
N LEU A 249 12.58 4.04 -8.96
CA LEU A 249 13.74 3.21 -8.57
C LEU A 249 13.59 2.65 -7.14
N GLU A 250 13.06 3.43 -6.22
CA GLU A 250 12.83 2.99 -4.84
C GLU A 250 11.75 1.92 -4.78
N MET A 251 10.61 2.15 -5.45
CA MET A 251 9.53 1.17 -5.59
C MET A 251 10.05 -0.12 -6.21
N TYR A 252 10.80 -0.04 -7.32
CA TYR A 252 11.40 -1.20 -7.98
C TYR A 252 12.32 -1.95 -7.03
N GLY A 253 13.23 -1.26 -6.35
CA GLY A 253 14.18 -1.84 -5.39
C GLY A 253 13.50 -2.56 -4.22
N LYS A 254 12.42 -1.98 -3.68
CA LYS A 254 11.61 -2.61 -2.62
C LYS A 254 10.94 -3.89 -3.13
N LEU A 255 10.37 -3.88 -4.34
CA LEU A 255 9.77 -5.06 -4.95
C LEU A 255 10.81 -6.15 -5.22
N MET A 256 12.03 -5.79 -5.61
CA MET A 256 13.13 -6.75 -5.76
C MET A 256 13.59 -7.37 -4.44
N SER A 257 13.26 -6.77 -3.28
CA SER A 257 13.70 -7.26 -1.96
C SER A 257 12.74 -8.25 -1.30
N ILE A 258 11.51 -8.44 -1.82
CA ILE A 258 10.55 -9.40 -1.27
C ILE A 258 11.01 -10.85 -1.52
N SER A 259 10.52 -11.80 -0.72
CA SER A 259 10.79 -13.24 -0.94
C SER A 259 10.13 -13.74 -2.23
N ASP A 260 10.57 -14.90 -2.72
CA ASP A 260 9.99 -15.51 -3.93
C ASP A 260 8.56 -15.99 -3.67
N GLU A 261 8.24 -16.39 -2.44
CA GLU A 261 6.88 -16.75 -2.04
C GLU A 261 5.95 -15.52 -2.08
N MET A 262 6.38 -14.41 -1.49
CA MET A 262 5.63 -13.15 -1.55
C MET A 262 5.46 -12.63 -2.99
N MET A 263 6.45 -12.84 -3.84
CA MET A 263 6.38 -12.44 -5.25
C MET A 263 5.15 -13.02 -5.94
N TRP A 264 4.87 -14.32 -5.77
CA TRP A 264 3.70 -14.94 -6.39
C TRP A 264 2.39 -14.43 -5.83
N ARG A 265 2.34 -14.15 -4.52
CA ARG A 265 1.19 -13.52 -3.88
C ARG A 265 0.96 -12.09 -4.41
N TYR A 266 2.03 -11.34 -4.64
CA TYR A 266 1.94 -10.01 -5.24
C TYR A 266 1.49 -10.07 -6.71
N TYR A 267 1.91 -11.07 -7.48
CA TYR A 267 1.38 -11.31 -8.82
C TYR A 267 -0.13 -11.51 -8.80
N GLU A 268 -0.63 -12.35 -7.91
CA GLU A 268 -2.06 -12.64 -7.77
C GLU A 268 -2.87 -11.40 -7.40
N LEU A 269 -2.41 -10.63 -6.42
CA LEU A 269 -3.19 -9.56 -5.79
C LEU A 269 -2.97 -8.20 -6.43
N LEU A 270 -1.82 -7.95 -7.05
CA LEU A 270 -1.42 -6.63 -7.53
C LEU A 270 -1.26 -6.53 -9.05
N THR A 271 -1.60 -7.59 -9.80
CA THR A 271 -1.49 -7.58 -11.26
C THR A 271 -2.75 -8.13 -11.92
N ASP A 272 -2.92 -7.82 -13.20
CA ASP A 272 -4.02 -8.35 -14.03
C ASP A 272 -3.67 -9.70 -14.69
N VAL A 273 -2.49 -10.29 -14.37
CA VAL A 273 -2.05 -11.60 -14.89
C VAL A 273 -3.01 -12.69 -14.47
N GLN A 274 -3.44 -13.53 -15.39
CA GLN A 274 -4.39 -14.61 -15.10
C GLN A 274 -3.78 -15.69 -14.20
N MET A 275 -4.59 -16.35 -13.38
CA MET A 275 -4.12 -17.39 -12.46
C MET A 275 -3.43 -18.55 -13.20
N SER A 276 -3.94 -18.95 -14.37
CA SER A 276 -3.31 -19.97 -15.22
C SER A 276 -1.91 -19.59 -15.67
N GLU A 277 -1.70 -18.32 -16.01
CA GLU A 277 -0.38 -17.78 -16.39
C GLU A 277 0.56 -17.73 -15.17
N ILE A 278 0.06 -17.31 -14.00
CA ILE A 278 0.84 -17.32 -12.76
C ILE A 278 1.30 -18.74 -12.41
N GLU A 279 0.41 -19.72 -12.50
CA GLU A 279 0.76 -21.12 -12.24
C GLU A 279 1.74 -21.69 -13.27
N GLN A 280 1.66 -21.25 -14.52
CA GLN A 280 2.67 -21.59 -15.52
C GLN A 280 4.02 -20.93 -15.18
N MET A 281 4.03 -19.66 -14.85
CA MET A 281 5.26 -18.93 -14.47
C MET A 281 5.94 -19.55 -13.23
N LYS A 282 5.17 -20.03 -12.25
CA LYS A 282 5.70 -20.72 -11.07
C LYS A 282 6.49 -21.99 -11.45
N ARG A 283 6.10 -22.68 -12.52
CA ARG A 283 6.78 -23.91 -12.98
C ARG A 283 7.98 -23.62 -13.86
N ASP A 284 7.86 -22.63 -14.75
CA ASP A 284 8.74 -22.47 -15.90
C ASP A 284 9.69 -21.28 -15.80
N ALA A 285 9.32 -20.23 -15.04
CA ALA A 285 10.08 -19.00 -15.02
C ALA A 285 11.21 -19.02 -14.00
N HIS A 286 12.35 -18.42 -14.38
CA HIS A 286 13.43 -18.17 -13.42
C HIS A 286 12.98 -17.13 -12.37
N PRO A 287 13.06 -17.39 -11.04
CA PRO A 287 12.51 -16.53 -10.01
C PRO A 287 12.98 -15.08 -10.10
N MET A 288 14.27 -14.85 -10.36
CA MET A 288 14.82 -13.50 -10.51
C MET A 288 14.19 -12.75 -11.69
N GLN A 289 13.92 -13.43 -12.82
CA GLN A 289 13.27 -12.79 -13.96
C GLN A 289 11.80 -12.49 -13.66
N ALA A 290 11.07 -13.43 -13.07
CA ALA A 290 9.70 -13.23 -12.65
C ALA A 290 9.59 -12.04 -11.67
N LYS A 291 10.53 -11.89 -10.73
CA LYS A 291 10.56 -10.77 -9.80
C LYS A 291 10.82 -9.42 -10.50
N LYS A 292 11.73 -9.38 -11.47
CA LYS A 292 11.98 -8.19 -12.30
C LYS A 292 10.73 -7.79 -13.08
N ASP A 293 10.05 -8.77 -13.67
CA ASP A 293 8.83 -8.53 -14.43
C ASP A 293 7.69 -8.04 -13.56
N LEU A 294 7.53 -8.59 -12.34
CA LEU A 294 6.59 -8.08 -11.34
C LEU A 294 6.89 -6.62 -10.99
N ALA A 295 8.15 -6.33 -10.64
CA ALA A 295 8.56 -4.98 -10.27
C ALA A 295 8.31 -3.98 -11.43
N ALA A 296 8.65 -4.38 -12.66
CA ALA A 296 8.42 -3.56 -13.84
C ALA A 296 6.93 -3.31 -14.08
N ARG A 297 6.07 -4.32 -13.93
CA ARG A 297 4.60 -4.18 -14.08
C ARG A 297 4.04 -3.19 -13.06
N ILE A 298 4.39 -3.36 -11.77
CA ILE A 298 3.88 -2.48 -10.70
C ILE A 298 4.37 -1.05 -10.88
N VAL A 299 5.66 -0.83 -11.18
CA VAL A 299 6.18 0.53 -11.44
C VAL A 299 5.49 1.16 -12.64
N LYS A 300 5.24 0.41 -13.71
CA LYS A 300 4.51 0.90 -14.88
C LYS A 300 3.09 1.37 -14.52
N ASP A 301 2.38 0.63 -13.68
CA ASP A 301 0.99 0.95 -13.31
C ASP A 301 0.89 2.26 -12.52
N PHE A 302 1.89 2.57 -11.68
CA PHE A 302 1.86 3.77 -10.83
C PHE A 302 2.63 4.97 -11.40
N HIS A 303 3.49 4.76 -12.39
CA HIS A 303 4.28 5.82 -13.02
C HIS A 303 4.10 5.83 -14.54
N SER A 304 5.01 5.22 -15.29
CA SER A 304 4.91 5.07 -16.74
C SER A 304 5.75 3.89 -17.23
N ALA A 305 5.57 3.50 -18.50
CA ALA A 305 6.39 2.47 -19.14
C ALA A 305 7.88 2.88 -19.17
N GLU A 306 8.16 4.15 -19.51
CA GLU A 306 9.52 4.70 -19.58
C GLU A 306 10.17 4.71 -18.20
N ALA A 307 9.44 5.14 -17.15
CA ALA A 307 9.91 5.15 -15.78
C ALA A 307 10.22 3.72 -15.28
N SER A 308 9.42 2.75 -15.67
CA SER A 308 9.62 1.33 -15.33
C SER A 308 10.90 0.76 -15.96
N VAL A 309 11.12 1.01 -17.25
CA VAL A 309 12.35 0.58 -17.95
C VAL A 309 13.58 1.22 -17.32
N LYS A 310 13.53 2.54 -17.10
CA LYS A 310 14.63 3.27 -16.45
C LYS A 310 14.92 2.75 -15.04
N ALA A 311 13.89 2.50 -14.23
CA ALA A 311 14.08 1.94 -12.89
C ALA A 311 14.74 0.55 -12.92
N ALA A 312 14.35 -0.31 -13.87
CA ALA A 312 14.95 -1.63 -14.05
C ALA A 312 16.43 -1.54 -14.46
N GLU A 313 16.77 -0.64 -15.39
CA GLU A 313 18.14 -0.41 -15.83
C GLU A 313 19.02 0.15 -14.71
N ASP A 314 18.53 1.18 -14.00
CA ASP A 314 19.26 1.81 -12.90
C ASP A 314 19.45 0.84 -11.73
N TRP A 315 18.43 0.02 -11.44
CA TRP A 315 18.55 -1.04 -10.46
C TRP A 315 19.60 -2.10 -10.87
N ALA A 316 19.61 -2.52 -12.14
CA ALA A 316 20.57 -3.48 -12.65
C ALA A 316 22.01 -2.93 -12.59
N LYS A 317 22.21 -1.66 -12.94
CA LYS A 317 23.52 -0.98 -12.81
C LYS A 317 23.98 -0.98 -11.35
N GLN A 318 23.09 -0.56 -10.45
CA GLN A 318 23.40 -0.41 -9.02
C GLN A 318 23.68 -1.75 -8.31
N PHE A 319 22.90 -2.79 -8.60
CA PHE A 319 22.93 -4.04 -7.81
C PHE A 319 23.52 -5.24 -8.55
N GLN A 320 23.53 -5.25 -9.88
CA GLN A 320 24.09 -6.35 -10.65
C GLN A 320 25.48 -6.02 -11.22
N LYS A 321 25.70 -4.76 -11.63
CA LYS A 321 26.99 -4.32 -12.20
C LYS A 321 27.84 -3.50 -11.25
N ASN A 322 27.36 -3.23 -10.04
CA ASN A 322 27.99 -2.31 -9.07
C ASN A 322 28.23 -0.87 -9.60
N GLU A 323 27.55 -0.48 -10.66
CA GLU A 323 27.62 0.87 -11.21
C GLU A 323 26.65 1.79 -10.45
N ALA A 324 26.95 3.08 -10.39
CA ALA A 324 26.07 4.05 -9.77
C ALA A 324 24.81 4.30 -10.61
N PRO A 325 23.65 4.53 -9.98
CA PRO A 325 22.48 5.06 -10.69
C PRO A 325 22.83 6.41 -11.34
N ALA A 326 22.28 6.66 -12.52
CA ALA A 326 22.47 7.95 -13.22
C ALA A 326 21.95 9.17 -12.40
N ALA A 327 21.09 8.93 -11.41
CA ALA A 327 20.50 9.92 -10.50
C ALA A 327 20.91 9.69 -9.04
N ALA A 328 22.18 9.34 -8.77
CA ALA A 328 22.66 9.27 -7.39
C ALA A 328 22.53 10.66 -6.74
N GLU A 329 21.99 10.71 -5.53
CA GLU A 329 21.91 11.94 -4.73
C GLU A 329 23.31 12.56 -4.58
N GLU A 330 23.48 13.81 -4.99
CA GLU A 330 24.74 14.54 -4.78
C GLU A 330 24.75 15.19 -3.41
N VAL A 331 25.81 14.92 -2.64
CA VAL A 331 26.01 15.48 -1.31
C VAL A 331 27.37 16.17 -1.26
N SER A 332 27.36 17.45 -0.88
CA SER A 332 28.59 18.21 -0.61
C SER A 332 29.00 18.02 0.85
N VAL A 333 30.23 17.65 1.07
CA VAL A 333 30.82 17.45 2.40
C VAL A 333 32.04 18.37 2.56
N PRO A 334 32.13 19.16 3.64
CA PRO A 334 33.32 20.00 3.88
C PRO A 334 34.58 19.14 4.00
N ALA A 335 35.56 19.42 3.15
CA ALA A 335 36.80 18.67 3.13
C ALA A 335 37.54 18.68 4.50
N GLU A 336 37.53 19.83 5.18
CA GLU A 336 38.10 20.00 6.52
C GLU A 336 37.53 19.04 7.58
N ALA A 337 36.25 18.66 7.45
CA ALA A 337 35.61 17.78 8.40
C ALA A 337 36.06 16.32 8.32
N VAL A 338 36.61 15.92 7.16
CA VAL A 338 36.89 14.50 6.86
C VAL A 338 38.33 14.20 6.48
N THR A 339 39.09 15.18 6.08
CA THR A 339 40.50 15.01 5.68
C THR A 339 41.38 14.64 6.87
N VAL A 340 42.43 13.87 6.60
CA VAL A 340 43.48 13.50 7.56
C VAL A 340 44.74 14.28 7.24
N GLU A 341 45.21 15.09 8.18
CA GLU A 341 46.55 15.70 8.11
C GLU A 341 47.61 14.62 8.37
N SER A 342 48.17 14.04 7.33
CA SER A 342 49.34 13.21 7.43
C SER A 342 50.35 13.65 6.38
N GLN A 343 51.56 13.96 6.81
CA GLN A 343 52.67 14.37 5.96
C GLN A 343 53.11 13.28 4.95
N ASP A 344 52.71 12.04 5.13
CA ASP A 344 53.14 10.90 4.31
C ASP A 344 52.20 10.55 3.14
N LEU A 345 51.04 11.20 2.99
CA LEU A 345 50.04 10.90 1.97
C LEU A 345 49.68 12.10 1.07
N ALA A 346 50.55 13.09 0.99
CA ALA A 346 50.45 14.14 -0.03
C ALA A 346 50.82 13.52 -1.39
N SER A 347 49.89 12.74 -1.97
CA SER A 347 50.09 12.18 -3.28
C SER A 347 49.85 13.23 -4.36
N SER A 348 50.84 13.33 -5.23
CA SER A 348 50.99 14.24 -6.37
C SER A 348 49.93 14.11 -7.49
N ASN A 349 48.77 13.50 -7.26
CA ASN A 349 47.79 13.16 -8.30
C ASN A 349 46.33 13.64 -8.02
N GLY A 350 46.14 14.73 -7.26
CA GLY A 350 44.78 15.29 -7.08
C GLY A 350 43.85 14.43 -6.25
N SER A 351 44.35 13.55 -5.38
CA SER A 351 43.62 12.78 -4.39
C SER A 351 43.93 13.22 -2.96
N CYS A 352 42.97 13.09 -2.05
CA CYS A 352 43.12 13.37 -0.64
C CYS A 352 42.75 12.16 0.22
N ALA A 353 43.45 12.00 1.35
CA ALA A 353 43.16 10.97 2.33
C ALA A 353 42.05 11.45 3.27
N ILE A 354 41.01 10.67 3.42
CA ILE A 354 39.84 10.99 4.26
C ILE A 354 39.54 9.89 5.28
N ARG A 355 38.98 10.28 6.41
CA ARG A 355 38.42 9.35 7.38
C ARG A 355 37.03 8.93 6.93
N LEU A 356 36.86 7.66 6.59
CA LEU A 356 35.62 7.11 6.05
C LEU A 356 34.49 7.15 7.06
N ASP A 357 34.73 6.89 8.35
CA ASP A 357 33.71 6.97 9.42
C ASP A 357 33.12 8.39 9.56
N LYS A 358 33.96 9.41 9.41
CA LYS A 358 33.52 10.80 9.40
C LYS A 358 32.71 11.12 8.14
N LEU A 359 33.22 10.71 6.97
CA LEU A 359 32.52 10.92 5.70
C LEU A 359 31.11 10.31 5.71
N LEU A 360 30.97 9.09 6.21
CA LEU A 360 29.68 8.41 6.27
C LEU A 360 28.67 9.17 7.12
N LYS A 361 29.11 9.79 8.20
CA LYS A 361 28.24 10.62 9.06
C LYS A 361 27.89 11.94 8.38
N GLU A 362 28.86 12.68 7.89
CA GLU A 362 28.65 13.99 7.26
C GLU A 362 27.81 13.87 5.96
N ALA A 363 27.98 12.80 5.20
CA ALA A 363 27.17 12.50 4.02
C ALA A 363 25.76 11.92 4.37
N GLY A 364 25.41 11.75 5.65
CA GLY A 364 24.10 11.30 6.10
C GLY A 364 23.80 9.83 5.79
N PHE A 365 24.81 8.99 5.70
CA PHE A 365 24.63 7.53 5.59
C PHE A 365 24.32 6.88 6.93
N VAL A 366 24.91 7.41 8.00
CA VAL A 366 24.80 6.90 9.38
C VAL A 366 24.55 8.06 10.35
N SER A 367 23.99 7.75 11.49
CA SER A 367 23.66 8.73 12.54
C SER A 367 24.85 9.11 13.41
N SER A 368 25.87 8.24 13.50
CA SER A 368 27.04 8.43 14.34
C SER A 368 28.31 7.85 13.71
N ARG A 369 29.47 8.33 14.16
CA ARG A 369 30.78 7.80 13.73
C ARG A 369 30.96 6.34 14.12
N THR A 370 30.52 5.97 15.31
CA THR A 370 30.58 4.58 15.80
C THR A 370 29.79 3.64 14.90
N GLU A 371 28.64 4.09 14.41
CA GLU A 371 27.86 3.34 13.43
C GLU A 371 28.62 3.23 12.11
N GLY A 372 29.29 4.30 11.66
CA GLY A 372 30.14 4.29 10.49
C GLY A 372 31.29 3.28 10.60
N GLU A 373 32.01 3.28 11.71
CA GLU A 373 33.07 2.31 11.98
C GLU A 373 32.55 0.85 11.97
N ARG A 374 31.37 0.63 12.53
CA ARG A 374 30.71 -0.69 12.49
C ARG A 374 30.42 -1.11 11.05
N LYS A 375 29.86 -0.21 10.22
CA LYS A 375 29.55 -0.50 8.81
C LYS A 375 30.82 -0.80 7.98
N ILE A 376 31.93 -0.16 8.28
CA ILE A 376 33.22 -0.45 7.63
C ILE A 376 33.70 -1.86 8.03
N LYS A 377 33.62 -2.23 9.31
CA LYS A 377 34.00 -3.56 9.79
C LYS A 377 33.08 -4.67 9.26
N GLU A 378 31.79 -4.38 9.08
CA GLU A 378 30.81 -5.29 8.46
C GLU A 378 31.02 -5.45 6.94
N VAL A 379 32.05 -4.85 6.35
CA VAL A 379 32.36 -4.90 4.92
C VAL A 379 31.19 -4.37 4.06
N ALA A 380 30.36 -3.48 4.65
CA ALA A 380 29.15 -2.95 4.03
C ALA A 380 29.37 -1.63 3.27
N VAL A 381 30.61 -1.12 3.21
CA VAL A 381 30.96 0.16 2.58
C VAL A 381 31.79 -0.07 1.32
N ALA A 382 31.44 0.63 0.23
CA ALA A 382 32.24 0.67 -0.99
C ALA A 382 32.44 2.13 -1.45
N VAL A 383 33.62 2.42 -1.97
CA VAL A 383 33.99 3.70 -2.58
C VAL A 383 34.41 3.43 -4.02
N GLU A 384 33.84 4.15 -4.99
CA GLU A 384 34.05 3.92 -6.44
C GLU A 384 33.91 2.45 -6.85
N GLY A 385 32.93 1.74 -6.26
CA GLY A 385 32.64 0.34 -6.54
C GLY A 385 33.57 -0.67 -5.83
N GLN A 386 34.63 -0.23 -5.18
CA GLN A 386 35.56 -1.07 -4.42
C GLN A 386 35.15 -1.12 -2.95
N THR A 387 34.99 -2.33 -2.43
CA THR A 387 34.70 -2.55 -1.01
C THR A 387 35.88 -2.11 -0.15
N VAL A 388 35.60 -1.33 0.88
CA VAL A 388 36.61 -0.72 1.74
C VAL A 388 36.43 -1.22 3.18
N THR A 389 37.53 -1.72 3.74
CA THR A 389 37.64 -2.16 5.16
C THR A 389 38.55 -1.25 5.98
N ALA A 390 39.30 -0.38 5.31
CA ALA A 390 40.20 0.55 5.98
C ALA A 390 39.44 1.81 6.47
N PRO A 391 39.77 2.35 7.65
CA PRO A 391 39.14 3.55 8.19
C PRO A 391 39.58 4.83 7.46
N ILE A 392 40.68 4.78 6.71
CA ILE A 392 41.22 5.89 5.90
C ILE A 392 41.28 5.42 4.46
N VAL A 393 40.79 6.25 3.53
CA VAL A 393 40.77 5.96 2.09
C VAL A 393 41.21 7.16 1.31
N SER A 394 41.84 6.94 0.15
CA SER A 394 42.20 7.99 -0.80
C SER A 394 41.05 8.20 -1.78
N VAL A 395 40.60 9.44 -1.93
CA VAL A 395 39.50 9.82 -2.83
C VAL A 395 39.93 11.02 -3.70
N PRO A 396 39.31 11.21 -4.89
CA PRO A 396 39.58 12.40 -5.71
C PRO A 396 39.22 13.70 -4.97
N ALA A 397 40.14 14.66 -4.93
CA ALA A 397 39.89 15.93 -4.26
C ALA A 397 38.95 16.87 -5.04
N ASN A 398 39.00 16.83 -6.38
CA ASN A 398 38.31 17.79 -7.27
C ASN A 398 37.17 17.22 -8.08
N LYS A 399 36.81 15.95 -7.85
CA LYS A 399 35.69 15.26 -8.54
C LYS A 399 34.80 14.60 -7.53
N GLY A 400 33.48 14.58 -7.81
CA GLY A 400 32.56 13.77 -7.04
C GLY A 400 32.88 12.28 -7.21
N PHE A 401 32.83 11.53 -6.12
CA PHE A 401 33.06 10.08 -6.08
C PHE A 401 31.87 9.39 -5.45
N LEU A 402 31.70 8.11 -5.77
CA LEU A 402 30.57 7.33 -5.31
C LEU A 402 30.88 6.63 -4.00
N VAL A 403 29.98 6.75 -3.06
CA VAL A 403 29.99 6.02 -1.79
C VAL A 403 28.73 5.18 -1.69
N ARG A 404 28.89 3.90 -1.36
CA ARG A 404 27.80 2.98 -1.09
C ARG A 404 27.88 2.45 0.33
N VAL A 405 26.75 2.43 1.05
CA VAL A 405 26.61 1.80 2.35
C VAL A 405 25.39 0.89 2.33
N GLY A 406 25.59 -0.40 2.27
CA GLY A 406 24.53 -1.37 2.05
C GLY A 406 23.78 -1.09 0.73
N LYS A 407 22.50 -0.73 0.82
CA LYS A 407 21.64 -0.40 -0.34
C LYS A 407 21.67 1.08 -0.76
N ARG A 408 22.22 1.97 0.04
CA ARG A 408 22.26 3.42 -0.24
C ARG A 408 23.48 3.77 -1.05
N VAL A 409 23.31 4.60 -2.09
CA VAL A 409 24.39 5.14 -2.92
C VAL A 409 24.22 6.64 -3.03
N LYS A 410 25.28 7.39 -2.78
CA LYS A 410 25.34 8.85 -2.98
C LYS A 410 26.62 9.22 -3.71
N ARG A 411 26.55 10.29 -4.49
CA ARG A 411 27.72 10.94 -5.06
C ARG A 411 28.19 12.01 -4.10
N VAL A 412 29.36 11.83 -3.52
CA VAL A 412 29.92 12.77 -2.55
C VAL A 412 30.93 13.68 -3.26
N ARG A 413 30.81 14.98 -3.02
CA ARG A 413 31.78 15.98 -3.46
C ARG A 413 32.40 16.65 -2.24
N LEU A 414 33.70 16.68 -2.17
CA LEU A 414 34.39 17.47 -1.17
C LEU A 414 34.40 18.94 -1.60
N VAL A 415 34.05 19.85 -0.68
CA VAL A 415 33.97 21.30 -0.90
C VAL A 415 34.74 22.06 0.18
#